data_ceff66dce7928d5704500380f213989a
#
_entry.id   ceff66dce7928d5704500380f213989a
#
_cell.length_a   1.000
_cell.length_b   1.000
_cell.length_c   1.000
_cell.angle_alpha   90.00
_cell.angle_beta   90.00
_cell.angle_gamma   90.00
#
_symmetry.space_group_name_H-M   'P 1'
#
loop_
_entity.id
_entity.type
_entity.pdbx_description
1 polymer ?
#
loop_
_entity_poly.entity_id
_entity_poly.type
_entity_poly.pdbx_seq_one_letter_code
_entity_poly.pdbx_strand_id
1 'polypeptide(L)'
;MTRIVVYSLATAALFAAAVAFPLPASAADEMQSADEYRTSNIVGSKVYNEANENIGSVEDIVLKADGAMDEVVLSVGGFLGIGDKFVGVPFSDLTISRDGSSLKIVTKGTKDSLKGLPDYKFFKP
;
A
#
# COMPACT_ATOMS: atom_id res chain seq x y z
N MET A 1 51.11 60.45 34.75
CA MET A 1 49.93 60.35 33.86
C MET A 1 49.88 58.96 33.27
N THR A 2 48.98 58.23 33.81
CA THR A 2 48.81 56.86 33.34
C THR A 2 47.88 56.85 32.13
N ARG A 3 48.41 56.48 31.01
CA ARG A 3 47.58 56.27 29.84
C ARG A 3 47.02 54.85 29.90
N ILE A 4 45.78 54.77 30.10
CA ILE A 4 45.12 53.52 29.97
C ILE A 4 44.86 53.29 28.48
N VAL A 5 45.63 52.42 27.89
CA VAL A 5 45.39 51.99 26.53
C VAL A 5 44.38 50.84 26.62
N VAL A 6 43.19 51.18 26.33
CA VAL A 6 42.17 50.15 26.21
C VAL A 6 42.34 49.49 24.84
N TYR A 7 42.96 48.34 24.83
CA TYR A 7 42.96 47.53 23.67
C TYR A 7 41.59 46.86 23.63
N SER A 8 40.73 47.40 22.80
CA SER A 8 39.54 46.66 22.46
C SER A 8 39.98 45.48 21.62
N LEU A 9 40.07 44.36 22.25
CA LEU A 9 40.16 43.10 21.55
C LEU A 9 38.83 42.95 20.78
N ALA A 10 38.88 43.28 19.50
CA ALA A 10 37.87 42.86 18.60
C ALA A 10 37.95 41.33 18.54
N THR A 11 37.19 40.70 19.35
CA THR A 11 36.94 39.29 19.19
C THR A 11 36.20 39.15 17.87
N ALA A 12 36.93 38.80 16.84
CA ALA A 12 36.32 38.31 15.62
C ALA A 12 35.56 37.04 16.03
N ALA A 13 34.28 37.18 16.24
CA ALA A 13 33.42 36.04 16.35
C ALA A 13 33.46 35.34 14.99
N LEU A 14 34.25 34.31 14.92
CA LEU A 14 34.16 33.36 13.85
C LEU A 14 32.76 32.72 13.99
N PHE A 15 31.79 33.28 13.28
CA PHE A 15 30.59 32.55 12.96
C PHE A 15 31.01 31.45 12.03
N ALA A 16 31.36 30.30 12.58
CA ALA A 16 31.24 29.08 11.84
C ALA A 16 29.77 28.94 11.52
N ALA A 17 29.34 29.43 10.38
CA ALA A 17 28.07 29.08 9.84
C ALA A 17 28.15 27.58 9.66
N ALA A 18 27.59 26.85 10.63
CA ALA A 18 27.33 25.46 10.45
C ALA A 18 26.28 25.40 9.33
N VAL A 19 26.77 25.25 8.12
CA VAL A 19 25.90 24.92 7.01
C VAL A 19 25.42 23.51 7.32
N ALA A 20 24.27 23.44 7.95
CA ALA A 20 23.59 22.19 8.09
C ALA A 20 23.19 21.76 6.69
N PHE A 21 24.02 20.96 6.06
CA PHE A 21 23.60 20.24 4.88
C PHE A 21 22.52 19.30 5.34
N PRO A 22 21.28 19.39 4.80
CA PRO A 22 20.35 18.32 5.04
C PRO A 22 21.01 17.07 4.51
N LEU A 23 21.31 16.12 5.41
CA LEU A 23 21.74 14.80 5.01
C LEU A 23 20.72 14.28 4.02
N PRO A 24 21.15 13.84 2.83
CA PRO A 24 20.20 13.28 1.88
C PRO A 24 19.45 12.15 2.59
N ALA A 25 18.11 12.14 2.43
CA ALA A 25 17.26 11.13 3.00
C ALA A 25 17.64 9.70 2.57
N SER A 26 18.56 9.57 1.60
CA SER A 26 19.18 8.33 1.13
C SER A 26 20.11 7.66 2.14
N ALA A 27 20.39 8.28 3.30
CA ALA A 27 21.22 7.67 4.33
C ALA A 27 20.50 6.58 5.13
N ALA A 28 19.16 6.54 5.09
CA ALA A 28 18.36 5.52 5.74
C ALA A 28 17.65 4.69 4.67
N ASP A 29 17.61 3.39 4.87
CA ASP A 29 16.84 2.52 4.00
C ASP A 29 15.36 2.88 4.07
N GLU A 30 14.71 2.92 2.92
CA GLU A 30 13.28 3.07 2.86
C GLU A 30 12.63 1.70 3.05
N MET A 31 11.81 1.57 4.06
CA MET A 31 11.18 0.31 4.39
C MET A 31 9.66 0.44 4.33
N GLN A 32 9.05 -0.60 3.81
CA GLN A 32 7.60 -0.73 3.83
C GLN A 32 7.11 -0.86 5.28
N SER A 33 6.06 -0.12 5.63
CA SER A 33 5.45 -0.25 6.94
C SER A 33 4.51 -1.46 7.01
N ALA A 34 4.13 -1.85 8.24
CA ALA A 34 3.32 -3.05 8.47
C ALA A 34 1.87 -2.91 7.95
N ASP A 35 1.40 -1.69 7.76
CA ASP A 35 0.07 -1.39 7.24
C ASP A 35 0.05 -1.17 5.72
N GLU A 36 1.19 -1.30 5.08
CA GLU A 36 1.32 -1.25 3.63
C GLU A 36 1.44 -2.67 3.05
N TYR A 37 0.84 -2.89 1.90
CA TYR A 37 0.81 -4.21 1.28
C TYR A 37 1.32 -4.14 -0.16
N ARG A 38 2.16 -5.10 -0.52
CA ARG A 38 2.62 -5.22 -1.90
C ARG A 38 1.49 -5.76 -2.75
N THR A 39 1.24 -5.14 -3.89
CA THR A 39 0.19 -5.61 -4.82
C THR A 39 0.45 -7.03 -5.29
N SER A 40 1.71 -7.41 -5.47
CA SER A 40 2.10 -8.77 -5.86
C SER A 40 1.74 -9.82 -4.80
N ASN A 41 1.61 -9.42 -3.54
CA ASN A 41 1.16 -10.32 -2.49
C ASN A 41 -0.37 -10.36 -2.38
N ILE A 42 -1.04 -9.31 -2.80
CA ILE A 42 -2.51 -9.27 -2.83
C ILE A 42 -3.04 -10.12 -3.98
N VAL A 43 -2.47 -9.95 -5.17
CA VAL A 43 -2.86 -10.75 -6.34
C VAL A 43 -2.53 -12.22 -6.10
N GLY A 44 -3.51 -13.07 -6.29
CA GLY A 44 -3.39 -14.51 -6.02
C GLY A 44 -3.73 -14.93 -4.59
N SER A 45 -3.93 -13.98 -3.68
CA SER A 45 -4.33 -14.31 -2.30
C SER A 45 -5.76 -14.83 -2.27
N LYS A 46 -6.01 -15.74 -1.33
CA LYS A 46 -7.35 -16.28 -1.11
C LYS A 46 -8.25 -15.21 -0.48
N VAL A 47 -9.49 -15.22 -0.88
CA VAL A 47 -10.51 -14.31 -0.37
C VAL A 47 -11.57 -15.10 0.38
N TYR A 48 -11.90 -14.59 1.56
CA TYR A 48 -12.89 -15.19 2.45
C TYR A 48 -14.08 -14.24 2.63
N ASN A 49 -15.23 -14.78 2.95
CA ASN A 49 -16.37 -13.98 3.41
C ASN A 49 -16.28 -13.74 4.92
N GLU A 50 -17.23 -12.98 5.46
CA GLU A 50 -17.26 -12.69 6.90
C GLU A 50 -17.52 -13.95 7.76
N ALA A 51 -18.06 -15.01 7.18
CA ALA A 51 -18.23 -16.31 7.83
C ALA A 51 -16.96 -17.19 7.73
N ASN A 52 -15.87 -16.63 7.24
CA ASN A 52 -14.57 -17.31 7.08
C ASN A 52 -14.61 -18.47 6.07
N GLU A 53 -15.50 -18.41 5.12
CA GLU A 53 -15.54 -19.35 4.01
C GLU A 53 -14.71 -18.83 2.85
N ASN A 54 -13.90 -19.69 2.24
CA ASN A 54 -13.14 -19.35 1.04
C ASN A 54 -14.11 -19.21 -0.14
N ILE A 55 -14.17 -18.00 -0.71
CA ILE A 55 -15.07 -17.71 -1.83
C ILE A 55 -14.33 -17.55 -3.16
N GLY A 56 -13.02 -17.50 -3.13
CA GLY A 56 -12.23 -17.32 -4.35
C GLY A 56 -10.85 -16.77 -4.05
N SER A 57 -10.34 -16.03 -5.00
CA SER A 57 -9.00 -15.40 -4.91
C SER A 57 -9.00 -14.06 -5.62
N VAL A 58 -7.96 -13.25 -5.36
CA VAL A 58 -7.75 -12.01 -6.10
C VAL A 58 -7.10 -12.35 -7.43
N GLU A 59 -7.79 -12.00 -8.51
CA GLU A 59 -7.27 -12.19 -9.86
C GLU A 59 -6.34 -11.05 -10.27
N ASP A 60 -6.77 -9.80 -10.04
CA ASP A 60 -5.99 -8.64 -10.44
C ASP A 60 -6.47 -7.39 -9.71
N ILE A 61 -5.69 -6.33 -9.82
CA ILE A 61 -6.04 -4.99 -9.33
C ILE A 61 -5.99 -4.05 -10.52
N VAL A 62 -7.09 -3.32 -10.74
CA VAL A 62 -7.19 -2.39 -11.86
C VAL A 62 -7.00 -0.97 -11.34
N LEU A 63 -6.05 -0.27 -11.93
CA LEU A 63 -5.75 1.11 -11.61
C LEU A 63 -6.27 2.04 -12.72
N LYS A 64 -6.71 3.22 -12.30
CA LYS A 64 -7.02 4.30 -13.24
C LYS A 64 -5.72 4.92 -13.78
N ALA A 65 -5.84 5.64 -14.87
CA ALA A 65 -4.69 6.29 -15.50
C ALA A 65 -3.98 7.30 -14.58
N ASP A 66 -4.69 7.87 -13.61
CA ASP A 66 -4.13 8.79 -12.62
C ASP A 66 -3.42 8.07 -11.45
N GLY A 67 -3.42 6.74 -11.45
CA GLY A 67 -2.80 5.92 -10.42
C GLY A 67 -3.72 5.54 -9.27
N ALA A 68 -4.95 6.04 -9.23
CA ALA A 68 -5.91 5.64 -8.20
C ALA A 68 -6.39 4.21 -8.44
N MET A 69 -6.64 3.49 -7.35
CA MET A 69 -7.21 2.14 -7.44
C MET A 69 -8.67 2.23 -7.87
N ASP A 70 -9.02 1.56 -8.95
CA ASP A 70 -10.37 1.52 -9.45
C ASP A 70 -11.14 0.35 -8.83
N GLU A 71 -10.72 -0.85 -9.15
CA GLU A 71 -11.39 -2.06 -8.68
C GLU A 71 -10.39 -3.17 -8.41
N VAL A 72 -10.77 -4.06 -7.51
CA VAL A 72 -10.10 -5.34 -7.32
C VAL A 72 -10.95 -6.41 -8.00
N VAL A 73 -10.34 -7.14 -8.92
CA VAL A 73 -11.01 -8.22 -9.63
C VAL A 73 -10.82 -9.51 -8.86
N LEU A 74 -11.94 -10.09 -8.45
CA LEU A 74 -11.95 -11.36 -7.73
C LEU A 74 -12.33 -12.48 -8.69
N SER A 75 -11.64 -13.60 -8.58
CA SER A 75 -12.10 -14.87 -9.18
C SER A 75 -12.96 -15.57 -8.15
N VAL A 76 -14.26 -15.59 -8.36
CA VAL A 76 -15.21 -16.25 -7.47
C VAL A 76 -15.44 -17.63 -8.00
N GLY A 77 -14.99 -18.62 -7.24
CA GLY A 77 -14.81 -19.94 -7.73
C GLY A 77 -16.03 -20.80 -7.90
N GLY A 78 -16.02 -21.54 -9.01
CA GLY A 78 -16.61 -22.83 -9.06
C GLY A 78 -15.68 -23.89 -8.46
N PHE A 79 -16.14 -25.10 -8.35
CA PHE A 79 -15.36 -26.22 -7.87
C PHE A 79 -14.20 -26.52 -8.84
N LEU A 80 -12.96 -26.62 -8.31
CA LEU A 80 -11.78 -27.03 -9.06
C LEU A 80 -11.40 -26.12 -10.24
N GLY A 81 -11.67 -24.81 -10.14
CA GLY A 81 -11.35 -23.86 -11.19
C GLY A 81 -12.24 -23.94 -12.41
N ILE A 82 -13.27 -24.75 -12.38
CA ILE A 82 -14.26 -24.83 -13.45
C ILE A 82 -15.40 -23.87 -13.15
N GLY A 83 -15.66 -22.91 -14.06
CA GLY A 83 -16.75 -21.96 -13.92
C GLY A 83 -16.46 -20.79 -13.02
N ASP A 84 -15.16 -20.43 -12.84
CA ASP A 84 -14.78 -19.24 -12.13
C ASP A 84 -15.35 -18.00 -12.81
N LYS A 85 -15.89 -17.10 -12.00
CA LYS A 85 -16.43 -15.84 -12.46
C LYS A 85 -15.55 -14.71 -11.96
N PHE A 86 -15.21 -13.80 -12.86
CA PHE A 86 -14.49 -12.58 -12.47
C PHE A 86 -15.50 -11.49 -12.13
N VAL A 87 -15.34 -10.89 -10.97
CA VAL A 87 -16.18 -9.79 -10.49
C VAL A 87 -15.30 -8.66 -9.99
N GLY A 88 -15.69 -7.42 -10.26
CA GLY A 88 -15.02 -6.24 -9.74
C GLY A 88 -15.67 -5.78 -8.44
N VAL A 89 -14.86 -5.53 -7.43
CA VAL A 89 -15.33 -4.99 -6.15
C VAL A 89 -14.45 -3.79 -5.76
N PRO A 90 -15.03 -2.77 -5.09
CA PRO A 90 -14.21 -1.68 -4.57
C PRO A 90 -13.23 -2.20 -3.53
N PHE A 91 -12.04 -1.61 -3.48
CA PHE A 91 -11.05 -1.96 -2.46
C PHE A 91 -11.59 -1.76 -1.04
N SER A 92 -12.46 -0.78 -0.86
CA SER A 92 -13.09 -0.48 0.43
C SER A 92 -13.96 -1.63 0.97
N ASP A 93 -14.38 -2.54 0.12
CA ASP A 93 -15.14 -3.74 0.53
C ASP A 93 -14.23 -4.86 1.05
N LEU A 94 -12.93 -4.70 0.91
CA LEU A 94 -11.96 -5.69 1.34
C LEU A 94 -11.30 -5.28 2.64
N THR A 95 -11.09 -6.24 3.51
CA THR A 95 -10.25 -6.10 4.70
C THR A 95 -9.04 -6.99 4.55
N ILE A 96 -7.86 -6.38 4.53
CA ILE A 96 -6.60 -7.09 4.38
C ILE A 96 -5.90 -7.15 5.73
N SER A 97 -5.49 -8.32 6.13
CA SER A 97 -4.70 -8.52 7.34
C SER A 97 -3.56 -9.51 7.09
N ARG A 98 -2.56 -9.47 7.96
CA ARG A 98 -1.45 -10.41 7.87
C ARG A 98 -1.78 -11.65 8.68
N ASP A 99 -1.52 -12.80 8.05
CA ASP A 99 -1.61 -14.11 8.69
C ASP A 99 -0.26 -14.81 8.52
N GLY A 100 0.62 -14.59 9.49
CA GLY A 100 2.01 -15.01 9.35
C GLY A 100 2.72 -14.32 8.19
N SER A 101 3.23 -15.09 7.25
CA SER A 101 3.86 -14.57 6.03
C SER A 101 2.86 -14.36 4.88
N SER A 102 1.61 -14.77 5.06
CA SER A 102 0.54 -14.67 4.08
C SER A 102 -0.39 -13.50 4.39
N LEU A 103 -1.22 -13.13 3.42
CA LEU A 103 -2.29 -12.17 3.61
C LEU A 103 -3.62 -12.91 3.71
N LYS A 104 -4.47 -12.44 4.60
CA LYS A 104 -5.87 -12.85 4.67
C LYS A 104 -6.73 -11.70 4.19
N ILE A 105 -7.55 -11.96 3.18
CA ILE A 105 -8.43 -10.96 2.60
C ILE A 105 -9.87 -11.40 2.85
N VAL A 106 -10.63 -10.52 3.48
CA VAL A 106 -12.05 -10.75 3.76
C VAL A 106 -12.85 -9.73 2.97
N THR A 107 -13.85 -10.20 2.23
CA THR A 107 -14.75 -9.33 1.47
C THR A 107 -16.10 -9.27 2.15
N LYS A 108 -16.79 -8.15 1.94
CA LYS A 108 -18.19 -8.03 2.31
C LYS A 108 -19.05 -8.83 1.34
N GLY A 109 -20.13 -9.38 1.85
CA GLY A 109 -21.06 -10.15 1.05
C GLY A 109 -20.83 -11.65 1.14
N THR A 110 -21.66 -12.38 0.45
CA THR A 110 -21.62 -13.84 0.38
C THR A 110 -21.12 -14.29 -0.98
N LYS A 111 -20.77 -15.56 -1.08
CA LYS A 111 -20.42 -16.17 -2.37
C LYS A 111 -21.53 -15.98 -3.41
N ASP A 112 -22.77 -16.17 -2.98
CA ASP A 112 -23.92 -16.02 -3.88
C ASP A 112 -24.14 -14.57 -4.31
N SER A 113 -23.96 -13.60 -3.40
CA SER A 113 -24.09 -12.19 -3.75
C SER A 113 -23.00 -11.75 -4.74
N LEU A 114 -21.79 -12.26 -4.61
CA LEU A 114 -20.71 -11.97 -5.55
C LEU A 114 -20.95 -12.63 -6.91
N LYS A 115 -21.47 -13.85 -6.94
CA LYS A 115 -21.84 -14.51 -8.18
C LYS A 115 -22.96 -13.80 -8.93
N GLY A 116 -23.78 -13.02 -8.23
CA GLY A 116 -24.84 -12.21 -8.82
C GLY A 116 -24.34 -10.92 -9.46
N LEU A 117 -23.10 -10.53 -9.22
CA LEU A 117 -22.53 -9.33 -9.84
C LEU A 117 -22.27 -9.56 -11.34
N PRO A 118 -22.22 -8.47 -12.14
CA PRO A 118 -21.85 -8.59 -13.54
C PRO A 118 -20.45 -9.18 -13.71
N ASP A 119 -20.25 -9.92 -14.79
CA ASP A 119 -18.94 -10.43 -15.15
C ASP A 119 -17.99 -9.27 -15.43
N TYR A 120 -16.83 -9.29 -14.80
CA TYR A 120 -15.76 -8.35 -15.11
C TYR A 120 -15.00 -8.82 -16.35
N LYS A 121 -14.85 -7.92 -17.31
CA LYS A 121 -14.10 -8.22 -18.53
C LYS A 121 -12.95 -7.24 -18.67
N PHE A 122 -11.76 -7.80 -18.83
CA PHE A 122 -10.56 -6.98 -19.06
C PHE A 122 -10.60 -6.38 -20.47
N PHE A 123 -10.01 -5.19 -20.58
CA PHE A 123 -9.86 -4.55 -21.88
C PHE A 123 -8.92 -5.39 -22.76
N LYS A 124 -9.35 -5.62 -23.99
CA LYS A 124 -8.52 -6.28 -25.01
C LYS A 124 -8.32 -5.29 -26.15
N PRO A 125 -7.06 -4.89 -26.41
CA PRO A 125 -6.77 -4.00 -27.52
C PRO A 125 -7.03 -4.63 -28.88
#